data_27621c83ab277f149d19eff127165c11
#
_entry.id   27621c83ab277f149d19eff127165c11
#
_cell.length_a   1.000
_cell.length_b   1.000
_cell.length_c   1.000
_cell.angle_alpha   90.00
_cell.angle_beta   90.00
_cell.angle_gamma   90.00
#
_symmetry.space_group_name_H-M   'P 1'
#
loop_
_entity.id
_entity.type
_entity.pdbx_description
1 polymer ?
#
loop_
_entity_poly.entity_id
_entity_poly.type
_entity_poly.pdbx_seq_one_letter_code
_entity_poly.pdbx_strand_id
1 'polypeptide(L)'
;DLFHFIKEYIKRDKIKAVLFVGDPYQLPPVNSEKNGIFKLKNLYSLEEIIRQKKDSYIINIATKIRDCIIHKDFSLGIEDFFKDDFKGLKVFTNEDEFLSHFFTNDSEYWYLKNQIIADYTNKSVDRYNFIAREKYWSDRDVANPKQIEPNDIIVFQEPVINGEKVIYQNGAISKVKRVSQGYDNELDLSYWLCEDENESKFKIINNIDEGKYQLILDSKVKKEKNATNGYEKKLKWIEYYK
;
A
#
# COMPACT_ATOMS: atom_id res chain seq x y z
N ASP A 1 -13.05 -16.53 -8.58
CA ASP A 1 -11.65 -16.59 -8.16
C ASP A 1 -10.77 -16.56 -9.41
N LEU A 2 -9.83 -15.61 -9.48
CA LEU A 2 -8.93 -15.38 -10.61
C LEU A 2 -8.16 -16.64 -11.02
N PHE A 3 -7.74 -17.45 -10.06
CA PHE A 3 -7.02 -18.70 -10.32
C PHE A 3 -7.88 -19.72 -11.05
N HIS A 4 -9.15 -19.83 -10.71
CA HIS A 4 -10.10 -20.69 -11.43
C HIS A 4 -10.32 -20.20 -12.85
N PHE A 5 -10.46 -18.89 -13.02
CA PHE A 5 -10.60 -18.27 -14.34
C PHE A 5 -9.38 -18.53 -15.23
N ILE A 6 -8.16 -18.37 -14.72
CA ILE A 6 -6.93 -18.66 -15.45
C ILE A 6 -6.88 -20.14 -15.87
N LYS A 7 -7.25 -21.08 -14.98
CA LYS A 7 -7.31 -22.52 -15.33
C LYS A 7 -8.27 -22.81 -16.48
N GLU A 8 -9.43 -22.17 -16.50
CA GLU A 8 -10.39 -22.34 -17.61
C GLU A 8 -9.86 -21.75 -18.92
N TYR A 9 -9.11 -20.65 -18.87
CA TYR A 9 -8.48 -20.06 -20.06
C TYR A 9 -7.37 -20.95 -20.61
N ILE A 10 -6.58 -21.59 -19.75
CA ILE A 10 -5.54 -22.56 -20.17
C ILE A 10 -6.20 -23.75 -20.87
N LYS A 11 -7.29 -24.30 -20.34
CA LYS A 11 -8.03 -25.42 -20.95
C LYS A 11 -8.58 -25.10 -22.35
N ARG A 12 -8.80 -23.83 -22.68
CA ARG A 12 -9.32 -23.41 -23.98
C ARG A 12 -8.23 -23.22 -25.04
N ASP A 13 -7.01 -23.69 -24.82
CA ASP A 13 -5.83 -23.58 -25.70
C ASP A 13 -5.47 -22.14 -26.15
N LYS A 14 -5.97 -21.14 -25.43
CA LYS A 14 -5.69 -19.73 -25.72
C LYS A 14 -4.38 -19.24 -25.11
N ILE A 15 -3.89 -19.94 -24.09
CA ILE A 15 -2.67 -19.61 -23.35
C ILE A 15 -1.75 -20.82 -23.35
N LYS A 16 -0.54 -20.67 -23.88
CA LYS A 16 0.43 -21.77 -23.99
C LYS A 16 1.11 -22.07 -22.65
N ALA A 17 1.36 -21.06 -21.84
CA ALA A 17 1.99 -21.20 -20.54
C ALA A 17 1.59 -20.03 -19.63
N VAL A 18 1.52 -20.27 -18.32
CA VAL A 18 1.33 -19.26 -17.29
C VAL A 18 2.39 -19.45 -16.23
N LEU A 19 3.13 -18.39 -15.95
CA LEU A 19 4.09 -18.33 -14.85
C LEU A 19 3.47 -17.53 -13.71
N PHE A 20 3.37 -18.16 -12.53
CA PHE A 20 3.01 -17.47 -11.31
C PHE A 20 4.28 -17.16 -10.52
N VAL A 21 4.41 -15.92 -10.08
CA VAL A 21 5.52 -15.47 -9.24
C VAL A 21 4.95 -14.96 -7.93
N GLY A 22 5.50 -15.39 -6.81
CA GLY A 22 5.01 -14.98 -5.50
C GLY A 22 5.87 -15.58 -4.38
N ASP A 23 5.54 -15.21 -3.14
CA ASP A 23 6.20 -15.65 -1.94
C ASP A 23 5.17 -16.26 -0.98
N PRO A 24 5.26 -17.54 -0.60
CA PRO A 24 4.31 -18.19 0.28
C PRO A 24 4.38 -17.70 1.74
N TYR A 25 5.44 -16.96 2.09
CA TYR A 25 5.67 -16.44 3.44
C TYR A 25 5.29 -14.95 3.58
N GLN A 26 4.88 -14.30 2.49
CA GLN A 26 4.28 -12.97 2.57
C GLN A 26 2.83 -13.06 3.07
N LEU A 27 2.30 -11.92 3.52
CA LEU A 27 0.93 -11.84 4.03
C LEU A 27 -0.07 -12.43 3.03
N PRO A 28 -0.94 -13.35 3.46
CA PRO A 28 -1.97 -13.91 2.60
C PRO A 28 -3.01 -12.83 2.24
N PRO A 29 -3.76 -13.00 1.14
CA PRO A 29 -4.87 -12.13 0.83
C PRO A 29 -5.89 -12.11 1.98
N VAL A 30 -6.48 -10.94 2.25
CA VAL A 30 -7.50 -10.79 3.29
C VAL A 30 -8.67 -11.72 3.01
N ASN A 31 -9.14 -12.45 4.03
CA ASN A 31 -10.24 -13.43 3.94
C ASN A 31 -10.00 -14.60 2.97
N SER A 32 -8.76 -14.95 2.68
CA SER A 32 -8.43 -16.10 1.84
C SER A 32 -7.61 -17.13 2.61
N GLU A 33 -8.12 -18.34 2.68
CA GLU A 33 -7.36 -19.49 3.17
C GLU A 33 -6.46 -20.00 2.03
N LYS A 34 -5.15 -19.89 2.17
CA LYS A 34 -4.10 -20.52 1.35
C LYS A 34 -4.24 -20.41 -0.17
N ASN A 35 -3.36 -19.67 -0.75
CA ASN A 35 -3.23 -19.51 -2.20
C ASN A 35 -2.94 -20.88 -2.87
N GLY A 36 -3.86 -21.35 -3.73
CA GLY A 36 -3.73 -22.63 -4.45
C GLY A 36 -2.55 -22.67 -5.44
N ILE A 37 -1.95 -21.52 -5.76
CA ILE A 37 -0.80 -21.39 -6.66
C ILE A 37 0.41 -22.15 -6.11
N PHE A 38 0.68 -22.08 -4.81
CA PHE A 38 1.82 -22.74 -4.16
C PHE A 38 1.63 -24.26 -3.98
N LYS A 39 0.50 -24.82 -4.43
CA LYS A 39 0.25 -26.26 -4.46
C LYS A 39 0.48 -26.88 -5.85
N LEU A 40 0.95 -26.12 -6.82
CA LEU A 40 1.24 -26.60 -8.15
C LEU A 40 2.45 -27.53 -8.14
N LYS A 41 2.44 -28.56 -9.01
CA LYS A 41 3.52 -29.58 -9.06
C LYS A 41 4.87 -29.03 -9.54
N ASN A 42 4.86 -28.00 -10.40
CA ASN A 42 6.06 -27.41 -10.98
C ASN A 42 6.39 -26.11 -10.21
N LEU A 43 6.90 -26.26 -9.01
CA LEU A 43 7.35 -25.17 -8.16
C LEU A 43 8.88 -25.07 -8.21
N TYR A 44 9.38 -23.87 -8.49
CA TYR A 44 10.79 -23.52 -8.40
C TYR A 44 10.96 -22.46 -7.32
N SER A 45 11.92 -22.66 -6.43
CA SER A 45 12.23 -21.70 -5.35
C SER A 45 13.50 -20.93 -5.70
N LEU A 46 13.44 -19.62 -5.53
CA LEU A 46 14.61 -18.74 -5.57
C LEU A 46 15.01 -18.46 -4.12
N GLU A 47 16.14 -19.00 -3.70
CA GLU A 47 16.57 -18.96 -2.28
C GLU A 47 17.63 -17.89 -2.03
N GLU A 48 18.26 -17.36 -3.08
CA GLU A 48 19.29 -16.35 -2.94
C GLU A 48 18.70 -14.98 -2.61
N ILE A 49 19.17 -14.38 -1.49
CA ILE A 49 18.74 -13.06 -1.05
C ILE A 49 19.68 -12.01 -1.66
N ILE A 50 19.17 -11.22 -2.63
CA ILE A 50 19.95 -10.23 -3.37
C ILE A 50 19.77 -8.82 -2.79
N ARG A 51 18.62 -8.52 -2.17
CA ARG A 51 18.26 -7.15 -1.74
C ARG A 51 19.09 -6.61 -0.59
N GLN A 52 19.71 -7.47 0.19
CA GLN A 52 20.43 -7.11 1.41
C GLN A 52 21.77 -7.83 1.47
N LYS A 53 22.75 -7.22 2.15
CA LYS A 53 24.05 -7.89 2.43
C LYS A 53 23.82 -9.15 3.26
N LYS A 54 24.60 -10.21 2.99
CA LYS A 54 24.48 -11.52 3.67
C LYS A 54 24.50 -11.43 5.21
N ASP A 55 25.18 -10.45 5.76
CA ASP A 55 25.33 -10.25 7.22
C ASP A 55 24.31 -9.24 7.80
N SER A 56 23.23 -8.97 7.08
CA SER A 56 22.19 -8.07 7.56
C SER A 56 21.38 -8.69 8.69
N TYR A 57 21.24 -7.99 9.81
CA TYR A 57 20.39 -8.42 10.94
C TYR A 57 18.93 -8.61 10.54
N ILE A 58 18.44 -7.86 9.56
CA ILE A 58 17.09 -7.99 9.02
C ILE A 58 16.91 -9.39 8.40
N ILE A 59 17.92 -9.89 7.67
CA ILE A 59 17.89 -11.24 7.11
C ILE A 59 17.82 -12.30 8.22
N ASN A 60 18.64 -12.14 9.25
CA ASN A 60 18.68 -13.09 10.37
C ASN A 60 17.32 -13.15 11.09
N ILE A 61 16.69 -11.99 11.37
CA ILE A 61 15.38 -11.92 11.99
C ILE A 61 14.31 -12.53 11.08
N ALA A 62 14.28 -12.12 9.80
CA ALA A 62 13.31 -12.63 8.84
C ALA A 62 13.45 -14.15 8.65
N THR A 63 14.67 -14.68 8.68
CA THR A 63 14.92 -16.12 8.62
C THR A 63 14.38 -16.82 9.87
N LYS A 64 14.67 -16.33 11.07
CA LYS A 64 14.13 -16.89 12.32
C LYS A 64 12.59 -16.90 12.30
N ILE A 65 11.96 -15.81 11.90
CA ILE A 65 10.49 -15.73 11.78
C ILE A 65 9.96 -16.75 10.77
N ARG A 66 10.59 -16.85 9.60
CA ARG A 66 10.21 -17.82 8.57
C ARG A 66 10.33 -19.26 9.08
N ASP A 67 11.39 -19.57 9.80
CA ASP A 67 11.60 -20.92 10.38
C ASP A 67 10.51 -21.25 11.42
N CYS A 68 10.10 -20.28 12.25
CA CYS A 68 8.95 -20.44 13.14
C CYS A 68 7.67 -20.77 12.37
N ILE A 69 7.42 -20.11 11.24
CA ILE A 69 6.24 -20.36 10.40
C ILE A 69 6.32 -21.76 9.77
N ILE A 70 7.48 -22.16 9.26
CA ILE A 70 7.68 -23.47 8.61
C ILE A 70 7.47 -24.61 9.61
N HIS A 71 8.10 -24.51 10.77
CA HIS A 71 8.07 -25.55 11.79
C HIS A 71 6.84 -25.44 12.70
N LYS A 72 6.02 -24.40 12.56
CA LYS A 72 4.88 -24.07 13.43
C LYS A 72 5.29 -23.97 14.91
N ASP A 73 6.52 -23.56 15.14
CA ASP A 73 7.07 -23.32 16.46
C ASP A 73 7.10 -21.82 16.74
N PHE A 74 6.18 -21.36 17.58
CA PHE A 74 6.04 -19.97 18.00
C PHE A 74 6.51 -19.78 19.45
N SER A 75 7.42 -20.63 19.92
CA SER A 75 8.00 -20.53 21.26
C SER A 75 8.99 -19.39 21.42
N LEU A 76 9.45 -18.79 20.30
CA LEU A 76 10.32 -17.62 20.34
C LEU A 76 9.59 -16.39 20.93
N GLY A 77 10.05 -15.95 22.07
CA GLY A 77 9.67 -14.67 22.65
C GLY A 77 10.47 -13.52 22.04
N ILE A 78 9.99 -12.30 22.29
CA ILE A 78 10.71 -11.08 21.90
C ILE A 78 12.16 -11.08 22.45
N GLU A 79 12.38 -11.67 23.62
CA GLU A 79 13.67 -11.80 24.30
C GLU A 79 14.70 -12.60 23.49
N ASP A 80 14.24 -13.55 22.66
CA ASP A 80 15.12 -14.38 21.84
C ASP A 80 15.75 -13.59 20.68
N PHE A 81 15.13 -12.45 20.32
CA PHE A 81 15.68 -11.52 19.34
C PHE A 81 16.73 -10.56 19.93
N PHE A 82 16.86 -10.50 21.26
CA PHE A 82 17.84 -9.66 21.96
C PHE A 82 19.09 -10.40 22.42
N LYS A 83 19.07 -11.73 22.46
CA LYS A 83 20.20 -12.53 22.98
C LYS A 83 21.45 -12.41 22.13
N ASP A 84 21.30 -12.16 20.84
CA ASP A 84 22.41 -11.86 19.96
C ASP A 84 22.51 -10.34 19.86
N ASP A 85 23.68 -9.77 20.05
CA ASP A 85 23.97 -8.33 20.00
C ASP A 85 23.61 -7.77 18.60
N PHE A 86 22.31 -7.64 18.31
CA PHE A 86 21.75 -7.22 17.03
C PHE A 86 22.06 -5.74 16.79
N LYS A 87 23.27 -5.45 16.35
CA LYS A 87 23.63 -4.10 15.90
C LYS A 87 22.65 -3.65 14.81
N GLY A 88 21.88 -2.62 15.10
CA GLY A 88 20.91 -2.06 14.15
C GLY A 88 19.44 -2.47 14.38
N LEU A 89 19.14 -3.27 15.39
CA LEU A 89 17.80 -3.47 15.91
C LEU A 89 17.63 -2.73 17.23
N LYS A 90 16.61 -1.89 17.33
CA LYS A 90 16.18 -1.28 18.59
C LYS A 90 14.73 -1.63 18.83
N VAL A 91 14.43 -2.14 20.00
CA VAL A 91 13.06 -2.46 20.40
C VAL A 91 12.58 -1.46 21.42
N PHE A 92 11.34 -1.04 21.25
CA PHE A 92 10.65 -0.12 22.15
C PHE A 92 9.46 -0.85 22.75
N THR A 93 9.28 -0.71 24.05
CA THR A 93 8.11 -1.24 24.78
C THR A 93 7.01 -0.20 24.90
N ASN A 94 7.30 1.04 24.52
CA ASN A 94 6.42 2.20 24.63
C ASN A 94 6.40 2.94 23.27
N GLU A 95 5.20 3.25 22.80
CA GLU A 95 5.00 3.94 21.53
C GLU A 95 5.58 5.36 21.53
N ASP A 96 5.46 6.08 22.66
CA ASP A 96 5.97 7.45 22.75
C ASP A 96 7.49 7.50 22.65
N GLU A 97 8.19 6.52 23.21
CA GLU A 97 9.63 6.37 23.05
C GLU A 97 10.00 6.04 21.60
N PHE A 98 9.22 5.17 20.93
CA PHE A 98 9.42 4.86 19.53
C PHE A 98 9.24 6.09 18.66
N LEU A 99 8.15 6.84 18.81
CA LEU A 99 7.87 8.04 18.03
C LEU A 99 8.90 9.14 18.30
N SER A 100 9.28 9.35 19.56
CA SER A 100 10.35 10.27 19.92
C SER A 100 11.66 9.91 19.23
N HIS A 101 12.01 8.62 19.21
CA HIS A 101 13.20 8.16 18.53
C HIS A 101 13.11 8.30 17.01
N PHE A 102 11.94 7.99 16.43
CA PHE A 102 11.71 8.10 15.00
C PHE A 102 11.83 9.54 14.50
N PHE A 103 11.32 10.52 15.26
CA PHE A 103 11.31 11.93 14.86
C PHE A 103 12.51 12.73 15.33
N THR A 104 13.38 12.23 16.23
CA THR A 104 14.53 12.96 16.76
C THR A 104 15.82 12.76 15.99
N ASN A 105 15.92 11.74 15.18
CA ASN A 105 17.13 11.53 14.39
C ASN A 105 17.15 12.48 13.20
N ASP A 106 17.94 13.54 13.33
CA ASP A 106 18.24 14.57 12.31
C ASP A 106 17.01 15.02 11.52
N SER A 107 16.41 16.05 12.03
CA SER A 107 15.11 16.64 11.74
C SER A 107 14.76 16.97 10.28
N GLU A 108 15.65 16.82 9.33
CA GLU A 108 15.37 17.14 7.92
C GLU A 108 15.03 15.91 7.06
N TYR A 109 15.22 14.67 7.53
CA TYR A 109 15.24 13.52 6.64
C TYR A 109 14.21 12.41 6.92
N TRP A 110 13.52 12.42 8.06
CA TRP A 110 12.55 11.35 8.36
C TRP A 110 11.41 11.27 7.34
N TYR A 111 11.05 12.37 6.70
CA TYR A 111 10.03 12.42 5.64
C TYR A 111 10.61 12.20 4.22
N LEU A 112 11.93 12.14 4.06
CA LEU A 112 12.59 11.99 2.77
C LEU A 112 13.07 10.56 2.53
N LYS A 113 12.17 9.59 2.33
CA LYS A 113 12.46 8.26 1.75
C LYS A 113 13.34 7.29 2.55
N ASN A 114 14.00 7.69 3.63
CA ASN A 114 14.96 6.84 4.33
C ASN A 114 14.37 6.14 5.54
N GLN A 115 13.20 6.54 5.99
CA GLN A 115 12.51 5.95 7.13
C GLN A 115 11.04 5.69 6.79
N ILE A 116 10.52 4.58 7.25
CA ILE A 116 9.12 4.20 7.06
C ILE A 116 8.59 3.56 8.34
N ILE A 117 7.38 3.90 8.73
CA ILE A 117 6.63 3.18 9.75
C ILE A 117 5.73 2.20 9.01
N ALA A 118 5.83 0.92 9.36
CA ALA A 118 4.94 -0.11 8.86
C ALA A 118 4.08 -0.65 10.02
N ASP A 119 2.80 -0.81 9.77
CA ASP A 119 1.86 -1.38 10.74
C ASP A 119 0.94 -2.40 10.07
N TYR A 120 0.29 -3.22 10.89
CA TYR A 120 -0.55 -4.31 10.41
C TYR A 120 -1.91 -3.83 9.88
N THR A 121 -2.48 -2.74 10.43
CA THR A 121 -3.81 -2.27 10.05
C THR A 121 -3.77 -0.94 9.32
N ASN A 122 -4.64 -0.74 8.34
CA ASN A 122 -4.79 0.54 7.65
C ASN A 122 -5.10 1.67 8.65
N LYS A 123 -5.93 1.40 9.67
CA LYS A 123 -6.27 2.39 10.70
C LYS A 123 -5.02 2.88 11.46
N SER A 124 -4.10 1.97 11.80
CA SER A 124 -2.85 2.35 12.48
C SER A 124 -1.92 3.11 11.51
N VAL A 125 -1.85 2.68 10.25
CA VAL A 125 -1.08 3.39 9.21
C VAL A 125 -1.59 4.82 9.03
N ASP A 126 -2.90 5.01 8.94
CA ASP A 126 -3.52 6.34 8.82
C ASP A 126 -3.21 7.21 10.04
N ARG A 127 -3.25 6.63 11.25
CA ARG A 127 -2.88 7.32 12.48
C ARG A 127 -1.42 7.76 12.47
N TYR A 128 -0.49 6.91 12.05
CA TYR A 128 0.93 7.29 11.97
C TYR A 128 1.19 8.31 10.86
N ASN A 129 0.50 8.23 9.73
CA ASN A 129 0.55 9.25 8.69
C ASN A 129 0.07 10.60 9.22
N PHE A 130 -1.02 10.62 10.00
CA PHE A 130 -1.51 11.84 10.64
C PHE A 130 -0.47 12.42 11.61
N ILE A 131 0.08 11.61 12.53
CA ILE A 131 1.10 12.05 13.50
C ILE A 131 2.33 12.60 12.77
N ALA A 132 2.79 11.90 11.75
CA ALA A 132 3.95 12.32 10.96
C ALA A 132 3.68 13.65 10.25
N ARG A 133 2.50 13.81 9.66
CA ARG A 133 2.11 15.03 8.96
C ARG A 133 1.96 16.22 9.92
N GLU A 134 1.31 16.03 11.07
CA GLU A 134 1.22 17.05 12.12
C GLU A 134 2.61 17.52 12.58
N LYS A 135 3.51 16.59 12.82
CA LYS A 135 4.90 16.90 13.18
C LYS A 135 5.63 17.67 12.09
N TYR A 136 5.48 17.24 10.83
CA TYR A 136 6.10 17.91 9.68
C TYR A 136 5.68 19.37 9.55
N TRP A 137 4.39 19.66 9.71
CA TRP A 137 3.85 21.01 9.58
C TRP A 137 4.09 21.85 10.82
N SER A 138 4.04 21.26 12.01
CA SER A 138 4.40 21.94 13.27
C SER A 138 5.86 22.42 13.26
N ASP A 139 6.79 21.62 12.74
CA ASP A 139 8.20 22.01 12.63
C ASP A 139 8.43 23.16 11.61
N ARG A 140 7.40 23.53 10.87
CA ARG A 140 7.37 24.66 9.90
C ARG A 140 6.43 25.79 10.29
N ASP A 141 6.04 25.84 11.56
CA ASP A 141 5.14 26.85 12.12
C ASP A 141 3.75 26.92 11.45
N VAL A 142 3.28 25.83 10.86
CA VAL A 142 1.93 25.72 10.31
C VAL A 142 1.03 25.01 11.30
N ALA A 143 0.25 25.78 12.04
CA ALA A 143 -0.58 25.28 13.14
C ALA A 143 -1.80 24.45 12.71
N ASN A 144 -2.38 24.72 11.55
CA ASN A 144 -3.59 24.04 11.04
C ASN A 144 -3.44 23.80 9.53
N PRO A 145 -2.68 22.78 9.10
CA PRO A 145 -2.54 22.48 7.68
C PRO A 145 -3.89 22.07 7.09
N LYS A 146 -4.19 22.53 5.88
CA LYS A 146 -5.35 22.04 5.12
C LYS A 146 -5.22 20.55 4.88
N GLN A 147 -6.26 19.92 4.39
CA GLN A 147 -6.24 18.50 4.02
C GLN A 147 -5.03 18.15 3.14
N ILE A 148 -4.71 19.02 2.18
CA ILE A 148 -3.52 18.92 1.32
C ILE A 148 -2.86 20.28 1.24
N GLU A 149 -1.55 20.29 1.41
CA GLU A 149 -0.70 21.49 1.27
C GLU A 149 0.40 21.26 0.22
N PRO A 150 0.91 22.33 -0.40
CA PRO A 150 2.14 22.24 -1.18
C PRO A 150 3.28 21.70 -0.32
N ASN A 151 4.05 20.77 -0.85
CA ASN A 151 5.09 19.96 -0.22
C ASN A 151 4.60 18.72 0.55
N ASP A 152 3.31 18.43 0.64
CA ASP A 152 2.86 17.12 1.10
C ASP A 152 3.41 16.01 0.20
N ILE A 153 3.74 14.87 0.81
CA ILE A 153 4.14 13.66 0.11
C ILE A 153 2.94 12.72 0.07
N ILE A 154 2.59 12.28 -1.14
CA ILE A 154 1.44 11.42 -1.39
C ILE A 154 1.91 10.07 -1.89
N VAL A 155 1.31 9.01 -1.36
CA VAL A 155 1.47 7.64 -1.85
C VAL A 155 0.16 7.23 -2.52
N PHE A 156 0.22 6.84 -3.78
CA PHE A 156 -0.95 6.37 -4.52
C PHE A 156 -1.23 4.92 -4.17
N GLN A 157 -2.37 4.65 -3.56
CA GLN A 157 -2.80 3.28 -3.23
C GLN A 157 -3.44 2.57 -4.42
N GLU A 158 -3.86 3.33 -5.44
CA GLU A 158 -4.43 2.84 -6.68
C GLU A 158 -3.80 3.56 -7.88
N PRO A 159 -3.80 2.96 -9.08
CA PRO A 159 -3.27 3.62 -10.26
C PRO A 159 -4.11 4.84 -10.63
N VAL A 160 -3.45 5.96 -10.92
CA VAL A 160 -4.11 7.13 -11.52
C VAL A 160 -3.98 7.04 -13.03
N ILE A 161 -5.11 7.02 -13.70
CA ILE A 161 -5.21 6.82 -15.15
C ILE A 161 -5.80 8.08 -15.79
N ASN A 162 -5.18 8.54 -16.88
CA ASN A 162 -5.71 9.60 -17.73
C ASN A 162 -5.84 9.09 -19.17
N GLY A 163 -7.06 8.84 -19.59
CA GLY A 163 -7.34 8.15 -20.85
C GLY A 163 -6.80 6.72 -20.83
N GLU A 164 -5.87 6.39 -21.73
CA GLU A 164 -5.21 5.07 -21.80
C GLU A 164 -3.86 5.04 -21.05
N LYS A 165 -3.40 6.19 -20.55
CA LYS A 165 -2.08 6.31 -19.93
C LYS A 165 -2.18 6.23 -18.41
N VAL A 166 -1.40 5.33 -17.81
CA VAL A 166 -1.18 5.30 -16.36
C VAL A 166 -0.20 6.43 -16.01
N ILE A 167 -0.67 7.40 -15.21
CA ILE A 167 0.15 8.52 -14.71
C ILE A 167 0.94 8.08 -13.48
N TYR A 168 0.26 7.44 -12.52
CA TYR A 168 0.88 6.87 -11.34
C TYR A 168 0.47 5.42 -11.16
N GLN A 169 1.42 4.57 -10.81
CA GLN A 169 1.16 3.19 -10.43
C GLN A 169 0.83 3.09 -8.94
N ASN A 170 0.23 1.98 -8.53
CA ASN A 170 0.09 1.65 -7.12
C ASN A 170 1.46 1.67 -6.42
N GLY A 171 1.53 2.31 -5.25
CA GLY A 171 2.76 2.51 -4.48
C GLY A 171 3.68 3.64 -5.00
N ALA A 172 3.29 4.34 -6.06
CA ALA A 172 4.04 5.51 -6.50
C ALA A 172 3.99 6.63 -5.46
N ILE A 173 5.11 7.33 -5.30
CA ILE A 173 5.25 8.45 -4.36
C ILE A 173 5.43 9.72 -5.18
N SER A 174 4.71 10.77 -4.82
CA SER A 174 4.83 12.08 -5.43
C SER A 174 4.79 13.19 -4.40
N LYS A 175 5.46 14.30 -4.70
CA LYS A 175 5.44 15.51 -3.87
C LYS A 175 4.56 16.56 -4.54
N VAL A 176 3.63 17.11 -3.77
CA VAL A 176 2.70 18.13 -4.23
C VAL A 176 3.43 19.47 -4.38
N LYS A 177 3.31 20.07 -5.55
CA LYS A 177 3.88 21.39 -5.87
C LYS A 177 2.83 22.51 -5.75
N ARG A 178 1.64 22.25 -6.26
CA ARG A 178 0.53 23.21 -6.24
C ARG A 178 -0.78 22.53 -5.87
N VAL A 179 -1.63 23.29 -5.18
CA VAL A 179 -2.97 22.85 -4.75
C VAL A 179 -3.97 23.94 -5.05
N SER A 180 -5.10 23.56 -5.63
CA SER A 180 -6.27 24.42 -5.80
C SER A 180 -7.54 23.65 -5.52
N GLN A 181 -8.60 24.35 -5.10
CA GLN A 181 -9.91 23.74 -4.94
C GLN A 181 -10.63 23.66 -6.30
N GLY A 182 -11.38 22.60 -6.50
CA GLY A 182 -12.26 22.41 -7.62
C GLY A 182 -13.59 21.79 -7.18
N TYR A 183 -14.55 21.76 -8.09
CA TYR A 183 -15.86 21.17 -7.87
C TYR A 183 -16.30 20.40 -9.12
N ASP A 184 -16.78 19.19 -8.92
CA ASP A 184 -17.32 18.36 -9.97
C ASP A 184 -18.85 18.43 -9.94
N ASN A 185 -19.42 19.11 -10.94
CA ASN A 185 -20.86 19.32 -11.02
C ASN A 185 -21.65 18.05 -11.33
N GLU A 186 -21.04 17.07 -12.00
CA GLU A 186 -21.74 15.82 -12.35
C GLU A 186 -21.85 14.90 -11.13
N LEU A 187 -20.80 14.82 -10.35
CA LEU A 187 -20.76 14.02 -9.12
C LEU A 187 -21.22 14.80 -7.90
N ASP A 188 -21.35 16.12 -8.02
CA ASP A 188 -21.67 17.04 -6.93
C ASP A 188 -20.69 16.87 -5.76
N LEU A 189 -19.37 16.91 -6.08
CA LEU A 189 -18.26 16.70 -5.14
C LEU A 189 -17.23 17.83 -5.24
N SER A 190 -16.76 18.28 -4.10
CA SER A 190 -15.57 19.13 -4.01
C SER A 190 -14.29 18.29 -3.99
N TYR A 191 -13.24 18.82 -4.58
CA TYR A 191 -11.95 18.15 -4.64
C TYR A 191 -10.79 19.14 -4.55
N TRP A 192 -9.63 18.64 -4.20
CA TRP A 192 -8.34 19.30 -4.34
C TRP A 192 -7.72 18.90 -5.68
N LEU A 193 -7.47 19.85 -6.56
CA LEU A 193 -6.67 19.65 -7.75
C LEU A 193 -5.20 19.87 -7.37
N CYS A 194 -4.45 18.80 -7.38
CA CYS A 194 -3.03 18.77 -7.06
C CYS A 194 -2.21 18.69 -8.34
N GLU A 195 -1.08 19.37 -8.35
CA GLU A 195 -0.04 19.28 -9.36
C GLU A 195 1.28 18.94 -8.68
N ASP A 196 1.99 17.94 -9.16
CA ASP A 196 3.27 17.52 -8.61
C ASP A 196 4.49 18.23 -9.24
N GLU A 197 5.69 17.82 -8.82
CA GLU A 197 6.96 18.35 -9.34
C GLU A 197 7.17 18.02 -10.85
N ASN A 198 6.50 16.99 -11.37
CA ASN A 198 6.53 16.59 -12.78
C ASN A 198 5.40 17.22 -13.61
N GLU A 199 4.70 18.20 -13.04
CA GLU A 199 3.54 18.85 -13.65
C GLU A 199 2.34 17.92 -13.94
N SER A 200 2.36 16.73 -13.37
CA SER A 200 1.24 15.80 -13.44
C SER A 200 0.13 16.25 -12.50
N LYS A 201 -1.11 16.16 -12.99
CA LYS A 201 -2.30 16.59 -12.24
C LYS A 201 -3.14 15.41 -11.82
N PHE A 202 -3.64 15.47 -10.58
CA PHE A 202 -4.57 14.50 -10.01
C PHE A 202 -5.53 15.16 -9.04
N LYS A 203 -6.65 14.51 -8.78
CA LYS A 203 -7.70 15.01 -7.88
C LYS A 203 -7.71 14.20 -6.59
N ILE A 204 -7.91 14.88 -5.47
CA ILE A 204 -8.15 14.26 -4.15
C ILE A 204 -9.49 14.77 -3.67
N ILE A 205 -10.40 13.86 -3.34
CA ILE A 205 -11.73 14.23 -2.84
C ILE A 205 -11.59 15.00 -1.52
N ASN A 206 -12.38 16.06 -1.37
CA ASN A 206 -12.41 16.79 -0.11
C ASN A 206 -13.03 15.91 0.99
N ASN A 207 -12.44 15.90 2.18
CA ASN A 207 -12.91 15.12 3.33
C ASN A 207 -14.40 15.36 3.65
N ILE A 208 -14.90 16.58 3.36
CA ILE A 208 -16.31 16.93 3.58
C ILE A 208 -17.23 16.04 2.73
N ASP A 209 -16.78 15.65 1.53
CA ASP A 209 -17.56 14.86 0.57
C ASP A 209 -17.15 13.39 0.53
N GLU A 210 -16.25 12.93 1.39
CA GLU A 210 -15.75 11.54 1.41
C GLU A 210 -16.89 10.52 1.56
N GLY A 211 -17.81 10.74 2.49
CA GLY A 211 -18.97 9.86 2.68
C GLY A 211 -19.87 9.79 1.45
N LYS A 212 -20.06 10.92 0.77
CA LYS A 212 -20.85 10.98 -0.48
C LYS A 212 -20.13 10.25 -1.62
N TYR A 213 -18.83 10.44 -1.74
CA TYR A 213 -18.00 9.73 -2.70
C TYR A 213 -18.08 8.22 -2.50
N GLN A 214 -17.99 7.74 -1.26
CA GLN A 214 -18.11 6.32 -0.95
C GLN A 214 -19.48 5.74 -1.37
N LEU A 215 -20.56 6.48 -1.17
CA LEU A 215 -21.90 6.06 -1.63
C LEU A 215 -21.98 5.93 -3.16
N ILE A 216 -21.32 6.85 -3.88
CA ILE A 216 -21.23 6.79 -5.35
C ILE A 216 -20.48 5.52 -5.78
N LEU A 217 -19.33 5.23 -5.18
CA LEU A 217 -18.56 4.03 -5.46
C LEU A 217 -19.37 2.75 -5.18
N ASP A 218 -20.02 2.67 -4.03
CA ASP A 218 -20.85 1.52 -3.66
C ASP A 218 -22.01 1.31 -4.65
N SER A 219 -22.61 2.40 -5.15
CA SER A 219 -23.66 2.33 -6.16
C SER A 219 -23.14 1.78 -7.50
N LYS A 220 -21.93 2.21 -7.92
CA LYS A 220 -21.27 1.71 -9.14
C LYS A 220 -20.94 0.22 -9.01
N VAL A 221 -20.36 -0.20 -7.87
CA VAL A 221 -20.06 -1.62 -7.58
C VAL A 221 -21.34 -2.48 -7.59
N LYS A 222 -22.44 -2.00 -6.98
CA LYS A 222 -23.72 -2.71 -7.02
C LYS A 222 -24.25 -2.87 -8.44
N LYS A 223 -24.19 -1.82 -9.27
CA LYS A 223 -24.58 -1.89 -10.69
C LYS A 223 -23.75 -2.90 -11.48
N GLU A 224 -22.44 -2.96 -11.23
CA GLU A 224 -21.55 -3.94 -11.85
C GLU A 224 -21.90 -5.38 -11.45
N LYS A 225 -22.10 -5.64 -10.15
CA LYS A 225 -22.48 -6.96 -9.62
C LYS A 225 -23.81 -7.46 -10.21
N ASN A 226 -24.75 -6.56 -10.47
CA ASN A 226 -26.07 -6.86 -11.02
C ASN A 226 -26.08 -6.95 -12.56
N ALA A 227 -24.92 -6.76 -13.23
CA ALA A 227 -24.84 -6.89 -14.69
C ALA A 227 -25.06 -8.34 -15.13
N THR A 228 -25.92 -8.52 -16.12
CA THR A 228 -26.41 -9.85 -16.55
C THR A 228 -25.50 -10.55 -17.57
N ASN A 229 -24.63 -9.81 -18.25
CA ASN A 229 -23.72 -10.38 -19.25
C ASN A 229 -22.31 -9.82 -19.13
N GLY A 230 -21.34 -10.53 -19.73
CA GLY A 230 -19.92 -10.18 -19.62
C GLY A 230 -19.55 -8.85 -20.32
N TYR A 231 -20.26 -8.45 -21.37
CA TYR A 231 -20.04 -7.18 -22.05
C TYR A 231 -20.52 -6.00 -21.19
N GLU A 232 -21.68 -6.11 -20.60
CA GLU A 232 -22.24 -5.12 -19.69
C GLU A 232 -21.37 -4.96 -18.43
N LYS A 233 -20.86 -6.07 -17.87
CA LYS A 233 -19.89 -6.04 -16.77
C LYS A 233 -18.64 -5.26 -17.15
N LYS A 234 -18.08 -5.51 -18.33
CA LYS A 234 -16.88 -4.81 -18.82
C LYS A 234 -17.11 -3.31 -18.94
N LEU A 235 -18.27 -2.87 -19.48
CA LEU A 235 -18.62 -1.47 -19.60
C LEU A 235 -18.73 -0.80 -18.22
N LYS A 236 -19.40 -1.44 -17.26
CA LYS A 236 -19.55 -0.94 -15.90
C LYS A 236 -18.23 -0.85 -15.13
N TRP A 237 -17.31 -1.78 -15.36
CA TRP A 237 -15.94 -1.69 -14.86
C TRP A 237 -15.18 -0.48 -15.43
N ILE A 238 -15.31 -0.22 -16.74
CA ILE A 238 -14.71 0.96 -17.37
C ILE A 238 -15.28 2.26 -16.76
N GLU A 239 -16.58 2.29 -16.47
CA GLU A 239 -17.21 3.43 -15.79
C GLU A 239 -16.77 3.59 -14.33
N TYR A 240 -16.46 2.50 -13.65
CA TYR A 240 -15.96 2.53 -12.28
C TYR A 240 -14.57 3.17 -12.19
N TYR A 241 -13.70 2.91 -13.17
CA TYR A 241 -12.33 3.43 -13.19
C TYR A 241 -12.16 4.77 -13.94
N LYS A 242 -13.22 5.34 -14.48
CA LYS A 242 -13.22 6.72 -15.02
C LYS A 242 -13.51 7.76 -13.95
#